data_505cb6da0ac1704c06496f39c15b72b5
#
_entry.id   505cb6da0ac1704c06496f39c15b72b5
#
_cell.length_a   1.000
_cell.length_b   1.000
_cell.length_c   1.000
_cell.angle_alpha   90.00
_cell.angle_beta   90.00
_cell.angle_gamma   90.00
#
_symmetry.space_group_name_H-M   'P 1'
#
loop_
_entity.id
_entity.type
_entity.pdbx_description
1 polymer ?
#
loop_
_entity_poly.entity_id
_entity_poly.type
_entity_poly.pdbx_seq_one_letter_code
_entity_poly.pdbx_strand_id
1 'polypeptide(L)'
;MFFIGGDYILAKDIIGKKYGRLTVVKLLEERGNRGQLKYLCECECGKNHITSGESIRAGKSKSCGCLKKRIYRKNKFKRIDNREIAILKVQYSHLKRRNRLKGFTNVITFDEFCNLSKTKCYYCGLENSREIEGCYNETKTKGKISDTVIKINGIDRIDSNKGYSFDNVVACCKYCNGAKNTMTQEEFKEWIKRVYEHYIK
;
A
#
# COMPACT_ATOMS: atom_id res chain seq x y z
N MET A 1 -13.68 53.71 8.70
CA MET A 1 -12.71 53.94 7.61
C MET A 1 -13.12 53.02 6.46
N PHE A 2 -13.63 53.61 5.39
CA PHE A 2 -14.31 52.91 4.30
C PHE A 2 -13.30 52.37 3.30
N PHE A 3 -13.22 51.07 3.11
CA PHE A 3 -12.64 50.47 1.92
C PHE A 3 -13.77 50.07 0.98
N ILE A 4 -14.10 50.96 0.08
CA ILE A 4 -15.19 50.78 -0.87
C ILE A 4 -14.60 51.01 -2.27
N GLY A 5 -14.55 49.98 -3.08
CA GLY A 5 -14.32 50.09 -4.53
C GLY A 5 -13.70 48.89 -5.20
N GLY A 6 -12.55 48.41 -4.75
CA GLY A 6 -11.80 47.36 -5.43
C GLY A 6 -12.37 45.95 -5.22
N ASP A 7 -12.88 45.64 -4.04
CA ASP A 7 -13.36 44.29 -3.71
C ASP A 7 -14.67 43.92 -4.40
N TYR A 8 -15.52 44.88 -4.70
CA TYR A 8 -16.83 44.68 -5.33
C TYR A 8 -16.72 44.36 -6.82
N ILE A 9 -15.74 44.96 -7.53
CA ILE A 9 -15.47 44.71 -8.94
C ILE A 9 -14.92 43.27 -9.12
N LEU A 10 -13.98 42.88 -8.29
CA LEU A 10 -13.43 41.53 -8.26
C LEU A 10 -14.44 40.46 -7.82
N ALA A 11 -15.45 40.85 -7.00
CA ALA A 11 -16.49 39.96 -6.53
C ALA A 11 -17.48 39.54 -7.64
N LYS A 12 -17.89 40.48 -8.50
CA LYS A 12 -18.82 40.22 -9.59
C LYS A 12 -18.17 39.44 -10.75
N ASP A 13 -16.86 39.50 -10.89
CA ASP A 13 -16.14 38.95 -12.05
C ASP A 13 -16.11 37.41 -12.10
N ILE A 14 -16.42 36.72 -11.02
CA ILE A 14 -16.46 35.25 -10.98
C ILE A 14 -17.86 34.64 -10.96
N ILE A 15 -18.91 35.43 -10.82
CA ILE A 15 -20.29 34.96 -10.84
C ILE A 15 -20.63 34.45 -12.25
N GLY A 16 -21.26 33.29 -12.34
CA GLY A 16 -21.57 32.59 -13.60
C GLY A 16 -20.38 31.82 -14.20
N LYS A 17 -19.15 32.04 -13.72
CA LYS A 17 -17.98 31.31 -14.22
C LYS A 17 -17.85 29.93 -13.60
N LYS A 18 -17.29 29.00 -14.38
CA LYS A 18 -17.06 27.62 -13.97
C LYS A 18 -15.61 27.39 -13.57
N TYR A 19 -15.41 26.77 -12.39
CA TYR A 19 -14.10 26.42 -11.85
C TYR A 19 -14.09 24.92 -11.47
N GLY A 20 -13.49 24.12 -12.31
CA GLY A 20 -13.56 22.66 -12.18
C GLY A 20 -15.00 22.17 -12.37
N ARG A 21 -15.59 21.59 -11.32
CA ARG A 21 -16.99 21.15 -11.32
C ARG A 21 -17.95 22.12 -10.59
N LEU A 22 -17.47 23.29 -10.23
CA LEU A 22 -18.24 24.31 -9.52
C LEU A 22 -18.59 25.45 -10.46
N THR A 23 -19.85 25.81 -10.56
CA THR A 23 -20.33 27.05 -11.17
C THR A 23 -20.68 28.04 -10.07
N VAL A 24 -20.13 29.23 -10.10
CA VAL A 24 -20.40 30.26 -9.10
C VAL A 24 -21.77 30.87 -9.33
N VAL A 25 -22.69 30.73 -8.36
CA VAL A 25 -24.06 31.17 -8.50
C VAL A 25 -24.26 32.60 -7.99
N LYS A 26 -23.80 32.86 -6.77
CA LYS A 26 -23.93 34.18 -6.14
C LYS A 26 -22.91 34.45 -5.02
N LEU A 27 -22.66 35.72 -4.78
CA LEU A 27 -21.95 36.19 -3.59
C LEU A 27 -22.88 36.10 -2.37
N LEU A 28 -22.35 35.66 -1.25
CA LEU A 28 -23.04 35.62 0.04
C LEU A 28 -22.70 36.89 0.87
N GLU A 29 -23.65 37.33 1.65
CA GLU A 29 -23.45 38.48 2.59
C GLU A 29 -22.51 38.08 3.73
N GLU A 30 -22.56 36.80 4.13
CA GLU A 30 -21.67 36.26 5.15
C GLU A 30 -20.22 36.22 4.70
N ARG A 31 -19.34 36.71 5.57
CA ARG A 31 -17.90 36.63 5.37
C ARG A 31 -17.30 35.46 6.14
N GLY A 32 -16.16 34.96 5.69
CA GLY A 32 -15.40 33.96 6.42
C GLY A 32 -14.68 34.53 7.64
N ASN A 33 -14.11 33.68 8.48
CA ASN A 33 -13.44 34.05 9.75
C ASN A 33 -12.30 35.07 9.61
N ARG A 34 -11.77 35.25 8.40
CA ARG A 34 -10.74 36.25 8.08
C ARG A 34 -11.28 37.36 7.18
N GLY A 35 -12.59 37.59 7.18
CA GLY A 35 -13.24 38.63 6.37
C GLY A 35 -13.37 38.35 4.88
N GLN A 36 -12.95 37.13 4.41
CA GLN A 36 -12.98 36.77 2.98
C GLN A 36 -14.42 36.62 2.46
N LEU A 37 -14.62 37.04 1.22
CA LEU A 37 -15.89 36.88 0.50
C LEU A 37 -16.20 35.40 0.24
N LYS A 38 -17.42 34.99 0.59
CA LYS A 38 -17.93 33.63 0.32
C LYS A 38 -18.89 33.61 -0.86
N TYR A 39 -18.88 32.56 -1.62
CA TYR A 39 -19.72 32.32 -2.77
C TYR A 39 -20.47 31.02 -2.65
N LEU A 40 -21.75 31.06 -3.01
CA LEU A 40 -22.53 29.87 -3.26
C LEU A 40 -22.18 29.36 -4.67
N CYS A 41 -21.79 28.12 -4.77
CA CYS A 41 -21.48 27.45 -6.01
C CYS A 41 -22.36 26.20 -6.17
N GLU A 42 -22.81 25.94 -7.37
CA GLU A 42 -23.45 24.70 -7.76
C GLU A 42 -22.42 23.73 -8.34
N CYS A 43 -22.43 22.51 -7.89
CA CYS A 43 -21.52 21.46 -8.41
C CYS A 43 -22.24 20.62 -9.46
N GLU A 44 -21.51 20.17 -10.49
CA GLU A 44 -22.05 19.25 -11.52
C GLU A 44 -22.75 17.99 -10.96
N CYS A 45 -22.56 17.66 -9.69
CA CYS A 45 -23.28 16.57 -9.04
C CYS A 45 -24.62 16.99 -8.41
N GLY A 46 -25.10 18.21 -8.67
CA GLY A 46 -26.36 18.78 -8.18
C GLY A 46 -26.30 19.28 -6.73
N LYS A 47 -25.11 19.30 -6.07
CA LYS A 47 -24.99 19.77 -4.69
C LYS A 47 -24.44 21.18 -4.63
N ASN A 48 -25.02 21.99 -3.74
CA ASN A 48 -24.49 23.30 -3.42
C ASN A 48 -23.22 23.21 -2.55
N HIS A 49 -22.32 24.16 -2.76
CA HIS A 49 -21.05 24.28 -2.03
C HIS A 49 -20.71 25.75 -1.76
N ILE A 50 -20.40 26.06 -0.52
CA ILE A 50 -19.96 27.41 -0.11
C ILE A 50 -18.46 27.42 0.02
N THR A 51 -17.80 28.36 -0.63
CA THR A 51 -16.35 28.49 -0.59
C THR A 51 -15.91 29.95 -0.79
N SER A 52 -14.64 30.26 -0.49
CA SER A 52 -14.11 31.60 -0.70
C SER A 52 -13.70 31.84 -2.14
N GLY A 53 -13.81 33.09 -2.62
CA GLY A 53 -13.37 33.48 -3.96
C GLY A 53 -11.89 33.23 -4.21
N GLU A 54 -11.06 33.36 -3.18
CA GLU A 54 -9.64 33.01 -3.23
C GLU A 54 -9.44 31.52 -3.51
N SER A 55 -10.16 30.64 -2.78
CA SER A 55 -10.06 29.19 -2.97
C SER A 55 -10.54 28.73 -4.34
N ILE A 56 -11.51 29.44 -4.94
CA ILE A 56 -12.00 29.20 -6.30
C ILE A 56 -10.92 29.56 -7.32
N ARG A 57 -10.43 30.81 -7.27
CA ARG A 57 -9.42 31.32 -8.20
C ARG A 57 -8.10 30.57 -8.12
N ALA A 58 -7.66 30.21 -6.93
CA ALA A 58 -6.46 29.39 -6.71
C ALA A 58 -6.64 27.90 -7.09
N GLY A 59 -7.82 27.49 -7.54
CA GLY A 59 -8.11 26.09 -7.90
C GLY A 59 -8.06 25.12 -6.72
N LYS A 60 -8.10 25.63 -5.47
CA LYS A 60 -8.16 24.78 -4.26
C LYS A 60 -9.52 24.12 -4.11
N SER A 61 -10.61 24.82 -4.47
CA SER A 61 -11.98 24.32 -4.48
C SER A 61 -12.41 23.96 -5.91
N LYS A 62 -12.39 22.67 -6.25
CA LYS A 62 -12.73 22.15 -7.60
C LYS A 62 -14.07 21.40 -7.66
N SER A 63 -14.69 21.10 -6.52
CA SER A 63 -15.97 20.40 -6.39
C SER A 63 -16.53 20.54 -4.98
N CYS A 64 -17.78 20.13 -4.74
CA CYS A 64 -18.38 20.05 -3.40
C CYS A 64 -17.80 18.94 -2.49
N GLY A 65 -16.67 18.36 -2.83
CA GLY A 65 -16.07 17.19 -2.19
C GLY A 65 -16.41 15.85 -2.85
N CYS A 66 -17.31 15.84 -3.85
CA CYS A 66 -17.69 14.62 -4.57
C CYS A 66 -16.51 13.98 -5.32
N LEU A 67 -15.54 14.76 -5.80
CA LEU A 67 -14.31 14.23 -6.40
C LEU A 67 -13.46 13.46 -5.40
N LYS A 68 -13.28 13.96 -4.20
CA LYS A 68 -12.54 13.26 -3.14
C LYS A 68 -13.20 11.93 -2.79
N LYS A 69 -14.54 11.91 -2.67
CA LYS A 69 -15.30 10.67 -2.42
C LYS A 69 -15.17 9.66 -3.56
N ARG A 70 -15.18 10.12 -4.82
CA ARG A 70 -15.02 9.26 -6.00
C ARG A 70 -13.59 8.68 -6.09
N ILE A 71 -12.57 9.50 -5.86
CA ILE A 71 -11.17 9.07 -5.83
C ILE A 71 -10.94 8.11 -4.66
N TYR A 72 -11.47 8.41 -3.47
CA TYR A 72 -11.38 7.54 -2.30
C TYR A 72 -12.03 6.18 -2.56
N ARG A 73 -13.23 6.12 -3.19
CA ARG A 73 -13.89 4.86 -3.57
C ARG A 73 -13.06 4.08 -4.59
N LYS A 74 -12.59 4.72 -5.69
CA LYS A 74 -11.69 4.06 -6.66
C LYS A 74 -10.42 3.52 -6.02
N ASN A 75 -9.81 4.29 -5.13
CA ASN A 75 -8.59 3.86 -4.42
C ASN A 75 -8.88 2.78 -3.38
N LYS A 76 -10.07 2.75 -2.79
CA LYS A 76 -10.49 1.66 -1.90
C LYS A 76 -10.61 0.34 -2.66
N PHE A 77 -11.21 0.32 -3.86
CA PHE A 77 -11.26 -0.88 -4.70
C PHE A 77 -9.86 -1.29 -5.19
N LYS A 78 -9.04 -0.36 -5.70
CA LYS A 78 -7.62 -0.66 -6.00
C LYS A 78 -6.82 -1.16 -4.79
N ARG A 79 -7.11 -0.68 -3.59
CA ARG A 79 -6.48 -1.16 -2.35
C ARG A 79 -6.88 -2.59 -2.00
N ILE A 80 -8.08 -3.03 -2.34
CA ILE A 80 -8.53 -4.41 -2.11
C ILE A 80 -7.75 -5.36 -3.01
N ASP A 81 -7.62 -5.04 -4.29
CA ASP A 81 -6.85 -5.85 -5.27
C ASP A 81 -5.33 -5.86 -5.00
N ASN A 82 -4.81 -4.86 -4.26
CA ASN A 82 -3.37 -4.71 -3.97
C ASN A 82 -2.96 -5.11 -2.55
N ARG A 83 -3.85 -5.64 -1.71
CA ARG A 83 -3.51 -6.01 -0.32
C ARG A 83 -2.52 -7.17 -0.26
N GLU A 84 -2.75 -8.21 -1.05
CA GLU A 84 -1.81 -9.32 -1.18
C GLU A 84 -0.43 -8.84 -1.62
N ILE A 85 -0.37 -8.02 -2.66
CA ILE A 85 0.88 -7.41 -3.16
C ILE A 85 1.55 -6.57 -2.07
N ALA A 86 0.78 -5.83 -1.26
CA ALA A 86 1.35 -5.05 -0.16
C ALA A 86 2.01 -5.95 0.90
N ILE A 87 1.35 -7.05 1.27
CA ILE A 87 1.90 -8.04 2.20
C ILE A 87 3.17 -8.68 1.62
N LEU A 88 3.14 -9.10 0.36
CA LEU A 88 4.29 -9.67 -0.34
C LEU A 88 5.47 -8.69 -0.41
N LYS A 89 5.22 -7.39 -0.66
CA LYS A 89 6.26 -6.35 -0.65
C LYS A 89 6.93 -6.20 0.72
N VAL A 90 6.18 -6.33 1.81
CA VAL A 90 6.74 -6.33 3.16
C VAL A 90 7.64 -7.55 3.37
N GLN A 91 7.18 -8.75 3.00
CA GLN A 91 7.98 -9.97 3.13
C GLN A 91 9.26 -9.91 2.28
N TYR A 92 9.16 -9.41 1.06
CA TYR A 92 10.31 -9.19 0.19
C TYR A 92 11.30 -8.16 0.77
N SER A 93 10.81 -7.11 1.42
CA SER A 93 11.66 -6.13 2.11
C SER A 93 12.43 -6.77 3.26
N HIS A 94 11.81 -7.69 4.01
CA HIS A 94 12.49 -8.45 5.05
C HIS A 94 13.58 -9.38 4.47
N LEU A 95 13.32 -10.01 3.31
CA LEU A 95 14.31 -10.82 2.61
C LEU A 95 15.50 -9.97 2.17
N LYS A 96 15.27 -8.83 1.52
CA LYS A 96 16.34 -7.89 1.12
C LYS A 96 17.16 -7.39 2.32
N ARG A 97 16.48 -7.07 3.42
CA ARG A 97 17.18 -6.64 4.65
C ARG A 97 18.11 -7.74 5.18
N ARG A 98 17.63 -8.99 5.26
CA ARG A 98 18.45 -10.13 5.70
C ARG A 98 19.64 -10.36 4.80
N ASN A 99 19.45 -10.26 3.47
CA ASN A 99 20.52 -10.37 2.49
C ASN A 99 21.62 -9.32 2.74
N ARG A 100 21.22 -8.07 2.87
CA ARG A 100 22.15 -6.95 3.12
C ARG A 100 22.89 -7.07 4.46
N LEU A 101 22.21 -7.47 5.53
CA LEU A 101 22.84 -7.65 6.85
C LEU A 101 23.89 -8.73 6.88
N LYS A 102 23.85 -9.68 5.94
CA LYS A 102 24.89 -10.71 5.74
C LYS A 102 25.96 -10.30 4.73
N GLY A 103 25.96 -9.06 4.23
CA GLY A 103 26.94 -8.54 3.28
C GLY A 103 26.71 -8.93 1.82
N PHE A 104 25.58 -9.56 1.49
CA PHE A 104 25.28 -9.97 0.11
C PHE A 104 24.59 -8.85 -0.67
N THR A 105 25.01 -8.65 -1.93
CA THR A 105 24.44 -7.65 -2.85
C THR A 105 23.36 -8.25 -3.76
N ASN A 106 23.58 -9.46 -4.27
CA ASN A 106 22.64 -10.11 -5.19
C ASN A 106 21.40 -10.64 -4.45
N VAL A 107 20.23 -10.32 -4.97
CA VAL A 107 18.95 -10.76 -4.45
C VAL A 107 17.98 -10.94 -5.62
N ILE A 108 17.13 -11.97 -5.54
CA ILE A 108 16.06 -12.19 -6.52
C ILE A 108 15.16 -10.95 -6.67
N THR A 109 14.54 -10.81 -7.81
CA THR A 109 13.54 -9.76 -8.09
C THR A 109 12.27 -9.98 -7.27
N PHE A 110 11.41 -8.97 -7.21
CA PHE A 110 10.11 -9.08 -6.53
C PHE A 110 9.20 -10.11 -7.20
N ASP A 111 9.22 -10.20 -8.52
CA ASP A 111 8.38 -11.14 -9.29
C ASP A 111 8.86 -12.58 -9.07
N GLU A 112 10.15 -12.84 -9.08
CA GLU A 112 10.73 -14.15 -8.73
C GLU A 112 10.39 -14.54 -7.29
N PHE A 113 10.47 -13.61 -6.34
CA PHE A 113 10.03 -13.84 -4.96
C PHE A 113 8.56 -14.22 -4.89
N CYS A 114 7.68 -13.51 -5.58
CA CYS A 114 6.24 -13.80 -5.61
C CYS A 114 5.95 -15.18 -6.18
N ASN A 115 6.60 -15.53 -7.30
CA ASN A 115 6.44 -16.82 -7.94
C ASN A 115 6.91 -17.96 -7.02
N LEU A 116 8.12 -17.87 -6.50
CA LEU A 116 8.67 -18.88 -5.58
C LEU A 116 7.83 -19.05 -4.32
N SER A 117 7.40 -17.95 -3.71
CA SER A 117 6.64 -18.01 -2.45
C SER A 117 5.29 -18.74 -2.58
N LYS A 118 4.74 -18.84 -3.78
CA LYS A 118 3.48 -19.55 -4.08
C LYS A 118 3.66 -21.00 -4.46
N THR A 119 4.89 -21.48 -4.59
CA THR A 119 5.17 -22.89 -4.93
C THR A 119 5.25 -23.76 -3.69
N LYS A 120 5.11 -25.10 -3.92
CA LYS A 120 5.28 -26.11 -2.87
C LYS A 120 6.69 -26.06 -2.28
N CYS A 121 6.83 -26.50 -1.05
CA CYS A 121 8.12 -26.63 -0.41
C CYS A 121 9.03 -27.58 -1.22
N TYR A 122 10.21 -27.13 -1.57
CA TYR A 122 11.20 -27.92 -2.32
C TYR A 122 11.61 -29.21 -1.61
N TYR A 123 11.68 -29.16 -0.26
CA TYR A 123 12.17 -30.30 0.52
C TYR A 123 11.11 -31.35 0.82
N CYS A 124 9.89 -30.98 1.17
CA CYS A 124 8.84 -31.90 1.63
C CYS A 124 7.53 -31.85 0.82
N GLY A 125 7.43 -31.01 -0.19
CA GLY A 125 6.24 -30.89 -1.03
C GLY A 125 5.04 -30.16 -0.36
N LEU A 126 5.17 -29.73 0.90
CA LEU A 126 4.07 -29.06 1.61
C LEU A 126 3.66 -27.78 0.87
N GLU A 127 2.37 -27.64 0.62
CA GLU A 127 1.82 -26.41 0.07
C GLU A 127 1.83 -25.31 1.13
N ASN A 128 1.75 -24.08 0.71
CA ASN A 128 1.69 -22.81 1.46
C ASN A 128 1.53 -22.96 2.98
N SER A 129 2.63 -23.08 3.70
CA SER A 129 2.66 -23.45 5.12
C SER A 129 2.59 -22.27 6.08
N ARG A 130 2.69 -21.06 5.58
CA ARG A 130 2.76 -19.86 6.39
C ARG A 130 1.60 -18.92 6.07
N GLU A 131 0.75 -18.72 7.04
CA GLU A 131 -0.26 -17.67 7.02
C GLU A 131 0.36 -16.35 7.45
N ILE A 132 0.12 -15.30 6.68
CA ILE A 132 0.59 -13.93 6.96
C ILE A 132 -0.62 -13.02 6.95
N GLU A 133 -0.90 -12.47 8.10
CA GLU A 133 -1.90 -11.41 8.25
C GLU A 133 -1.32 -10.07 7.82
N GLY A 134 -2.13 -9.27 7.18
CA GLY A 134 -1.77 -7.90 6.82
C GLY A 134 -1.73 -7.00 8.04
N CYS A 135 -0.59 -6.91 8.71
CA CYS A 135 -0.37 -5.91 9.77
C CYS A 135 -0.18 -4.54 9.14
N TYR A 136 -1.11 -3.64 9.37
CA TYR A 136 -0.92 -2.21 9.13
C TYR A 136 -0.29 -1.60 10.39
N ASN A 137 0.83 -0.88 10.24
CA ASN A 137 1.48 -0.20 11.37
C ASN A 137 0.49 0.72 12.09
N GLU A 138 0.20 0.41 13.35
CA GLU A 138 -0.73 1.14 14.23
C GLU A 138 -0.34 2.59 14.53
N THR A 139 0.87 3.02 14.17
CA THR A 139 1.43 4.30 14.60
C THR A 139 0.92 5.52 13.85
N LYS A 140 0.14 5.39 12.77
CA LYS A 140 -0.31 6.56 11.98
C LYS A 140 -1.78 6.63 11.58
N THR A 141 -2.58 5.62 11.78
CA THR A 141 -4.04 5.72 11.55
C THR A 141 -4.77 4.68 12.39
N LYS A 142 -5.67 5.12 13.27
CA LYS A 142 -6.72 4.31 13.90
C LYS A 142 -7.60 3.72 12.79
N GLY A 143 -7.24 2.60 12.21
CA GLY A 143 -7.97 2.04 11.10
C GLY A 143 -7.63 0.59 10.83
N LYS A 144 -8.52 -0.27 11.25
CA LYS A 144 -8.77 -1.67 10.84
C LYS A 144 -7.54 -2.48 10.43
N ILE A 145 -7.19 -3.43 11.28
CA ILE A 145 -6.51 -4.67 10.91
C ILE A 145 -7.08 -5.14 9.56
N SER A 146 -6.21 -5.35 8.61
CA SER A 146 -6.61 -5.89 7.32
C SER A 146 -7.01 -7.35 7.50
N ASP A 147 -8.27 -7.69 7.24
CA ASP A 147 -8.76 -9.07 7.26
C ASP A 147 -8.16 -9.94 6.12
N THR A 148 -7.12 -9.44 5.46
CA THR A 148 -6.46 -10.15 4.37
C THR A 148 -5.37 -11.06 4.93
N VAL A 149 -5.59 -12.34 4.80
CA VAL A 149 -4.60 -13.39 5.10
C VAL A 149 -4.11 -13.96 3.79
N ILE A 150 -2.78 -14.07 3.63
CA ILE A 150 -2.18 -14.78 2.51
C ILE A 150 -1.45 -16.02 3.01
N LYS A 151 -1.47 -17.07 2.20
CA LYS A 151 -0.75 -18.33 2.47
C LYS A 151 0.39 -18.45 1.50
N ILE A 152 1.61 -18.50 2.00
CA ILE A 152 2.82 -18.62 1.19
C ILE A 152 3.84 -19.53 1.87
N ASN A 153 4.81 -20.01 1.11
CA ASN A 153 6.04 -20.57 1.64
C ASN A 153 7.12 -19.48 1.80
N GLY A 154 8.07 -19.73 2.67
CA GLY A 154 9.28 -18.92 2.77
C GLY A 154 10.23 -19.16 1.62
N ILE A 155 11.33 -18.42 1.59
CA ILE A 155 12.44 -18.64 0.66
C ILE A 155 13.65 -19.05 1.50
N ASP A 156 14.20 -20.22 1.19
CA ASP A 156 15.44 -20.73 1.76
C ASP A 156 16.60 -20.55 0.78
N ARG A 157 17.80 -20.51 1.30
CA ARG A 157 19.06 -20.53 0.53
C ARG A 157 19.61 -21.95 0.52
N ILE A 158 19.88 -22.50 -0.65
CA ILE A 158 20.48 -23.83 -0.79
C ILE A 158 21.81 -23.86 -0.05
N ASP A 159 22.67 -22.89 -0.34
CA ASP A 159 23.93 -22.62 0.36
C ASP A 159 23.78 -21.39 1.25
N SER A 160 23.87 -21.59 2.56
CA SER A 160 23.74 -20.53 3.56
C SER A 160 24.84 -19.46 3.52
N ASN A 161 25.97 -19.76 2.87
CA ASN A 161 27.10 -18.86 2.71
C ASN A 161 26.96 -17.91 1.51
N LYS A 162 25.94 -18.12 0.68
CA LYS A 162 25.62 -17.26 -0.46
C LYS A 162 24.36 -16.43 -0.19
N GLY A 163 24.13 -15.39 -1.01
CA GLY A 163 22.94 -14.54 -0.93
C GLY A 163 21.69 -15.21 -1.51
N TYR A 164 20.60 -14.44 -1.55
CA TYR A 164 19.35 -14.86 -2.16
C TYR A 164 19.36 -14.61 -3.69
N SER A 165 20.35 -15.15 -4.40
CA SER A 165 20.39 -15.16 -5.87
C SER A 165 19.49 -16.25 -6.44
N PHE A 166 19.06 -16.10 -7.68
CA PHE A 166 18.09 -16.99 -8.30
C PHE A 166 18.53 -18.47 -8.33
N ASP A 167 19.81 -18.70 -8.53
CA ASP A 167 20.48 -20.01 -8.53
C ASP A 167 20.65 -20.64 -7.15
N ASN A 168 20.44 -19.84 -6.07
CA ASN A 168 20.67 -20.25 -4.68
C ASN A 168 19.39 -20.23 -3.82
N VAL A 169 18.21 -20.10 -4.40
CA VAL A 169 16.97 -20.02 -3.64
C VAL A 169 15.94 -21.06 -4.04
N VAL A 170 15.21 -21.54 -3.03
CA VAL A 170 14.08 -22.46 -3.21
C VAL A 170 12.92 -22.06 -2.30
N ALA A 171 11.70 -22.42 -2.70
CA ALA A 171 10.54 -22.31 -1.82
C ALA A 171 10.68 -23.29 -0.64
N CYS A 172 10.46 -22.82 0.57
CA CYS A 172 10.64 -23.63 1.76
C CYS A 172 9.56 -23.38 2.80
N CYS A 173 8.92 -24.45 3.28
CA CYS A 173 7.98 -24.35 4.39
C CYS A 173 8.70 -23.98 5.69
N LYS A 174 7.95 -23.46 6.67
CA LYS A 174 8.51 -23.05 7.96
C LYS A 174 9.24 -24.18 8.71
N TYR A 175 8.75 -25.41 8.54
CA TYR A 175 9.30 -26.58 9.23
C TYR A 175 10.65 -26.99 8.64
N CYS A 176 10.71 -27.18 7.31
CA CYS A 176 11.96 -27.53 6.63
C CYS A 176 13.01 -26.41 6.76
N ASN A 177 12.58 -25.13 6.70
CA ASN A 177 13.50 -24.02 6.87
C ASN A 177 14.10 -23.97 8.31
N GLY A 178 13.29 -24.25 9.32
CA GLY A 178 13.76 -24.36 10.71
C GLY A 178 14.69 -25.56 10.91
N ALA A 179 14.33 -26.72 10.37
CA ALA A 179 15.12 -27.95 10.50
C ALA A 179 16.45 -27.85 9.76
N LYS A 180 16.44 -27.35 8.51
CA LYS A 180 17.67 -27.18 7.71
C LYS A 180 18.62 -26.14 8.28
N ASN A 181 18.08 -25.01 8.74
CA ASN A 181 18.86 -23.90 9.32
C ASN A 181 20.06 -23.52 8.41
N THR A 182 21.30 -23.75 8.89
CA THR A 182 22.56 -23.45 8.18
C THR A 182 23.14 -24.64 7.44
N MET A 183 22.54 -25.81 7.55
CA MET A 183 23.02 -27.01 6.86
C MET A 183 23.06 -26.80 5.34
N THR A 184 24.03 -27.43 4.68
CA THR A 184 24.03 -27.62 3.24
C THR A 184 22.85 -28.53 2.85
N GLN A 185 22.58 -28.63 1.57
CA GLN A 185 21.53 -29.52 1.08
C GLN A 185 21.87 -31.00 1.34
N GLU A 186 23.12 -31.35 1.22
CA GLU A 186 23.66 -32.68 1.46
C GLU A 186 23.56 -33.06 2.94
N GLU A 187 24.03 -32.20 3.83
CA GLU A 187 23.92 -32.40 5.28
C GLU A 187 22.45 -32.55 5.73
N PHE A 188 21.56 -31.76 5.14
CA PHE A 188 20.14 -31.85 5.45
C PHE A 188 19.50 -33.17 4.97
N LYS A 189 19.89 -33.67 3.79
CA LYS A 189 19.46 -34.98 3.30
C LYS A 189 19.91 -36.10 4.21
N GLU A 190 21.19 -36.09 4.60
CA GLU A 190 21.74 -37.10 5.52
C GLU A 190 21.07 -37.03 6.91
N TRP A 191 20.75 -35.83 7.39
CA TRP A 191 19.99 -35.66 8.65
C TRP A 191 18.59 -36.27 8.53
N ILE A 192 17.85 -35.99 7.43
CA ILE A 192 16.53 -36.57 7.20
C ILE A 192 16.60 -38.09 7.15
N LYS A 193 17.56 -38.65 6.42
CA LYS A 193 17.77 -40.10 6.30
C LYS A 193 17.98 -40.73 7.68
N ARG A 194 18.89 -40.18 8.47
CA ARG A 194 19.18 -40.67 9.83
C ARG A 194 17.97 -40.59 10.76
N VAL A 195 17.16 -39.51 10.69
CA VAL A 195 15.93 -39.40 11.45
C VAL A 195 14.90 -40.45 11.03
N TYR A 196 14.73 -40.64 9.71
CA TYR A 196 13.83 -41.63 9.16
C TYR A 196 14.23 -43.05 9.59
N GLU A 197 15.50 -43.42 9.46
CA GLU A 197 16.02 -44.75 9.80
C GLU A 197 15.90 -45.07 11.30
N HIS A 198 16.03 -44.06 12.17
CA HIS A 198 15.95 -44.24 13.62
C HIS A 198 14.54 -44.19 14.19
N TYR A 199 13.68 -43.34 13.62
CA TYR A 199 12.40 -43.00 14.26
C TYR A 199 11.18 -43.58 13.56
N ILE A 200 11.26 -43.82 12.25
CA ILE A 200 10.12 -44.26 11.42
C ILE A 200 10.27 -45.74 11.04
N LYS A 201 11.50 -46.23 10.79
CA LYS A 201 11.81 -47.59 10.38
C LYS A 201 12.15 -48.48 11.58
#